data_0eb3e0fd87edfc46811f5e532d7b450a
#
_entry.id   0eb3e0fd87edfc46811f5e532d7b450a
#
_cell.length_a   1.000
_cell.length_b   1.000
_cell.length_c   1.000
_cell.angle_alpha   90.00
_cell.angle_beta   90.00
_cell.angle_gamma   90.00
#
_symmetry.space_group_name_H-M   'P 1'
#
loop_
_entity.id
_entity.type
_entity.pdbx_description
1 polymer ?
#
loop_
_entity_poly.entity_id
_entity_poly.type
_entity_poly.pdbx_seq_one_letter_code
_entity_poly.pdbx_strand_id
1 'polypeptide(L)'
;MCIRDRSGSGPAYVFLFLEAMQTAARELGLNAEQGRELALATFTGAAQLAAQSDEAVEVLRQRVTSKGGTTYAAISSMEAAGVREAIGAAMKAAAARGRELGEELGKD
;
A
#
# COMPACT_ATOMS: atom_id res chain seq x y z
N MET A 1 9.72 -10.07 20.35
CA MET A 1 8.75 -9.17 19.80
C MET A 1 8.41 -9.52 18.37
N CYS A 2 7.17 -9.51 18.08
CA CYS A 2 6.79 -9.94 16.76
C CYS A 2 6.67 -8.74 15.82
N ILE A 3 6.96 -9.01 14.57
CA ILE A 3 6.84 -7.99 13.55
C ILE A 3 5.43 -7.43 13.50
N ARG A 4 4.47 -8.30 13.79
CA ARG A 4 3.07 -7.90 13.82
C ARG A 4 2.82 -6.77 14.79
N ASP A 5 3.47 -6.80 15.95
CA ASP A 5 3.29 -5.75 16.95
C ASP A 5 3.86 -4.43 16.47
N ARG A 6 4.99 -4.50 15.78
CA ARG A 6 5.61 -3.28 15.25
C ARG A 6 4.78 -2.66 14.15
N SER A 7 4.12 -3.51 13.39
CA SER A 7 3.34 -3.03 12.25
C SER A 7 1.86 -3.00 12.56
N GLY A 8 1.52 -2.74 13.82
CA GLY A 8 0.12 -2.64 14.20
C GLY A 8 -0.65 -1.62 13.37
N SER A 9 0.01 -0.57 12.88
CA SER A 9 -0.61 0.43 12.06
C SER A 9 -0.63 0.07 10.57
N GLY A 10 0.14 -0.96 10.17
CA GLY A 10 0.24 -1.35 8.78
C GLY A 10 -1.06 -1.66 8.09
N PRO A 11 -1.94 -2.46 8.70
CA PRO A 11 -3.24 -2.74 8.08
C PRO A 11 -4.03 -1.48 7.76
N ALA A 12 -3.92 -0.45 8.58
CA ALA A 12 -4.63 0.80 8.33
C ALA A 12 -4.15 1.46 7.04
N TYR A 13 -2.87 1.34 6.71
CA TYR A 13 -2.36 1.89 5.44
C TYR A 13 -3.01 1.18 4.26
N VAL A 14 -3.13 -0.13 4.34
CA VAL A 14 -3.76 -0.90 3.28
C VAL A 14 -5.24 -0.53 3.15
N PHE A 15 -5.92 -0.36 4.29
CA PHE A 15 -7.32 0.04 4.27
C PHE A 15 -7.49 1.41 3.62
N LEU A 16 -6.58 2.33 3.88
CA LEU A 16 -6.63 3.65 3.24
C LEU A 16 -6.47 3.53 1.74
N PHE A 17 -5.54 2.70 1.28
CA PHE A 17 -5.36 2.44 -0.14
C PHE A 17 -6.62 1.86 -0.75
N LEU A 18 -7.22 0.89 -0.05
CA LEU A 18 -8.45 0.27 -0.56
C LEU A 18 -9.57 1.30 -0.66
N GLU A 19 -9.69 2.18 0.32
CA GLU A 19 -10.70 3.24 0.26
C GLU A 19 -10.48 4.14 -0.94
N ALA A 20 -9.24 4.55 -1.17
CA ALA A 20 -8.92 5.42 -2.28
C ALA A 20 -9.24 4.74 -3.61
N MET A 21 -8.91 3.46 -3.72
CA MET A 21 -9.19 2.70 -4.92
C MET A 21 -10.69 2.55 -5.14
N GLN A 22 -11.45 2.31 -4.08
CA GLN A 22 -12.90 2.21 -4.19
C GLN A 22 -13.52 3.53 -4.64
N THR A 23 -13.04 4.64 -4.08
CA THR A 23 -13.53 5.95 -4.46
C THR A 23 -13.26 6.22 -5.94
N ALA A 24 -12.04 5.95 -6.39
CA ALA A 24 -11.68 6.16 -7.79
C ALA A 24 -12.49 5.25 -8.72
N ALA A 25 -12.70 4.01 -8.31
CA ALA A 25 -13.47 3.07 -9.12
C ALA A 25 -14.90 3.57 -9.32
N ARG A 26 -15.49 4.13 -8.27
CA ARG A 26 -16.85 4.68 -8.38
C ARG A 26 -16.89 5.87 -9.31
N GLU A 27 -15.89 6.72 -9.23
CA GLU A 27 -15.80 7.87 -10.14
C GLU A 27 -15.63 7.44 -11.58
N LEU A 28 -15.05 6.26 -11.79
CA LEU A 28 -14.86 5.70 -13.14
C LEU A 28 -16.06 4.89 -13.63
N GLY A 29 -17.10 4.77 -12.82
CA GLY A 29 -18.35 4.17 -13.27
C GLY A 29 -18.70 2.83 -12.65
N LEU A 30 -17.87 2.28 -11.79
CA LEU A 30 -18.18 1.03 -11.12
C LEU A 30 -19.11 1.30 -9.93
N ASN A 31 -19.95 0.32 -9.59
CA ASN A 31 -20.74 0.47 -8.37
C ASN A 31 -19.87 0.12 -7.15
N ALA A 32 -20.42 0.35 -5.95
CA ALA A 32 -19.66 0.19 -4.73
C ALA A 32 -19.13 -1.24 -4.55
N GLU A 33 -19.96 -2.22 -4.86
CA GLU A 33 -19.58 -3.62 -4.71
C GLU A 33 -18.47 -4.01 -5.68
N GLN A 34 -18.60 -3.58 -6.93
CA GLN A 34 -17.58 -3.85 -7.94
C GLN A 34 -16.26 -3.21 -7.58
N GLY A 35 -16.30 -1.98 -7.08
CA GLY A 35 -15.10 -1.27 -6.67
C GLY A 35 -14.39 -1.97 -5.53
N ARG A 36 -15.17 -2.43 -4.55
CA ARG A 36 -14.61 -3.15 -3.42
C ARG A 36 -13.96 -4.47 -3.85
N GLU A 37 -14.65 -5.22 -4.70
CA GLU A 37 -14.12 -6.49 -5.19
C GLU A 37 -12.84 -6.29 -5.98
N LEU A 38 -12.81 -5.29 -6.84
CA LEU A 38 -11.64 -4.99 -7.64
C LEU A 38 -10.44 -4.63 -6.75
N ALA A 39 -10.67 -3.76 -5.77
CA ALA A 39 -9.59 -3.32 -4.88
C ALA A 39 -9.05 -4.49 -4.07
N LEU A 40 -9.94 -5.31 -3.50
CA LEU A 40 -9.51 -6.44 -2.68
C LEU A 40 -8.77 -7.47 -3.51
N ALA A 41 -9.27 -7.80 -4.69
CA ALA A 41 -8.62 -8.79 -5.56
C ALA A 41 -7.25 -8.32 -6.00
N THR A 42 -7.11 -7.03 -6.28
CA THR A 42 -5.84 -6.45 -6.69
C THR A 42 -4.80 -6.58 -5.58
N PHE A 43 -5.16 -6.20 -4.37
CA PHE A 43 -4.22 -6.28 -3.25
C PHE A 43 -3.91 -7.72 -2.89
N THR A 44 -4.93 -8.56 -2.81
CA THR A 44 -4.72 -9.96 -2.43
C THR A 44 -3.84 -10.68 -3.45
N GLY A 45 -4.13 -10.49 -4.74
CA GLY A 45 -3.37 -11.14 -5.78
C GLY A 45 -1.91 -10.68 -5.82
N ALA A 46 -1.71 -9.37 -5.72
CA ALA A 46 -0.36 -8.84 -5.76
C ALA A 46 0.45 -9.27 -4.55
N ALA A 47 -0.18 -9.26 -3.36
CA ALA A 47 0.51 -9.66 -2.14
C ALA A 47 0.88 -11.13 -2.18
N GLN A 48 0.00 -11.99 -2.68
CA GLN A 48 0.29 -13.40 -2.81
C GLN A 48 1.42 -13.65 -3.79
N LEU A 49 1.39 -12.96 -4.91
CA LEU A 49 2.44 -13.11 -5.92
C LEU A 49 3.79 -12.73 -5.34
N ALA A 50 3.84 -11.61 -4.63
CA ALA A 50 5.08 -11.16 -4.01
C ALA A 50 5.56 -12.14 -2.95
N ALA A 51 4.64 -12.70 -2.17
CA ALA A 51 5.00 -13.63 -1.11
C ALA A 51 5.54 -14.94 -1.65
N GLN A 52 5.08 -15.35 -2.82
CA GLN A 52 5.48 -16.64 -3.43
C GLN A 52 6.67 -16.51 -4.34
N SER A 53 7.13 -15.31 -4.61
CA SER A 53 8.23 -15.07 -5.54
C SER A 53 9.51 -14.80 -4.77
N ASP A 54 10.62 -15.24 -5.33
CA ASP A 54 11.95 -14.92 -4.78
C ASP A 54 12.47 -13.60 -5.32
N GLU A 55 11.75 -13.00 -6.25
CA GLU A 55 12.21 -11.77 -6.89
C GLU A 55 11.84 -10.55 -6.08
N ALA A 56 12.66 -9.51 -6.20
CA ALA A 56 12.39 -8.25 -5.54
C ALA A 56 11.09 -7.65 -6.07
N VAL A 57 10.37 -6.93 -5.20
CA VAL A 57 9.08 -6.34 -5.62
C VAL A 57 9.26 -5.34 -6.75
N GLU A 58 10.41 -4.68 -6.84
CA GLU A 58 10.70 -3.75 -7.95
C GLU A 58 10.67 -4.48 -9.29
N VAL A 59 11.20 -5.71 -9.33
CA VAL A 59 11.21 -6.51 -10.54
C VAL A 59 9.79 -6.93 -10.90
N LEU A 60 9.02 -7.33 -9.89
CA LEU A 60 7.63 -7.72 -10.13
C LEU A 60 6.83 -6.55 -10.68
N ARG A 61 7.04 -5.36 -10.13
CA ARG A 61 6.37 -4.15 -10.62
C ARG A 61 6.74 -3.89 -12.07
N GLN A 62 8.01 -4.01 -12.40
CA GLN A 62 8.48 -3.75 -13.76
C GLN A 62 7.86 -4.73 -14.77
N ARG A 63 7.68 -5.99 -14.35
CA ARG A 63 7.11 -7.00 -15.24
C ARG A 63 5.69 -6.70 -15.65
N VAL A 64 4.93 -6.02 -14.81
CA VAL A 64 3.55 -5.68 -15.12
C VAL A 64 3.38 -4.24 -15.58
N THR A 65 4.50 -3.56 -15.85
CA THR A 65 4.47 -2.16 -16.26
C THR A 65 5.04 -2.03 -17.68
N SER A 66 4.17 -2.10 -18.66
CA SER A 66 4.58 -1.91 -20.07
C SER A 66 4.79 -0.43 -20.32
N LYS A 67 5.87 -0.13 -21.04
CA LYS A 67 6.13 1.26 -21.42
C LYS A 67 4.98 1.76 -22.29
N GLY A 68 4.40 2.88 -21.89
CA GLY A 68 3.29 3.47 -22.62
C GLY A 68 1.93 2.85 -22.34
N GLY A 69 1.86 1.86 -21.44
CA GLY A 69 0.60 1.22 -21.11
C GLY A 69 -0.13 1.91 -19.96
N THR A 70 -1.28 1.35 -19.59
CA THR A 70 -2.11 1.92 -18.54
C THR A 70 -1.41 1.87 -17.18
N THR A 71 -0.71 0.77 -16.89
CA THR A 71 0.04 0.66 -15.65
C THR A 71 1.15 1.69 -15.59
N TYR A 72 1.84 1.89 -16.71
CA TYR A 72 2.89 2.88 -16.77
C TYR A 72 2.33 4.27 -16.46
N ALA A 73 1.17 4.59 -17.02
CA ALA A 73 0.53 5.89 -16.77
C ALA A 73 0.19 6.06 -15.29
N ALA A 74 -0.35 5.01 -14.68
CA ALA A 74 -0.72 5.05 -13.27
C ALA A 74 0.52 5.20 -12.38
N ILE A 75 1.55 4.41 -12.62
CA ILE A 75 2.78 4.47 -11.82
C ILE A 75 3.46 5.82 -11.97
N SER A 76 3.52 6.33 -13.22
CA SER A 76 4.12 7.65 -13.46
C SER A 76 3.37 8.75 -12.71
N SER A 77 2.05 8.67 -12.69
CA SER A 77 1.22 9.63 -11.97
C SER A 77 1.52 9.57 -10.46
N MET A 78 1.62 8.37 -9.92
CA MET A 78 1.91 8.21 -8.49
C MET A 78 3.30 8.74 -8.14
N GLU A 79 4.29 8.44 -8.96
CA GLU A 79 5.64 8.92 -8.70
C GLU A 79 5.70 10.45 -8.77
N ALA A 80 5.02 11.03 -9.75
CA ALA A 80 4.98 12.49 -9.86
C ALA A 80 4.29 13.14 -8.67
N ALA A 81 3.30 12.47 -8.11
CA ALA A 81 2.57 12.97 -6.95
C ALA A 81 3.30 12.72 -5.63
N GLY A 82 4.41 12.00 -5.64
CA GLY A 82 5.20 11.76 -4.44
C GLY A 82 4.65 10.65 -3.56
N VAL A 83 3.93 9.69 -4.14
CA VAL A 83 3.33 8.61 -3.36
C VAL A 83 4.39 7.78 -2.64
N ARG A 84 5.49 7.48 -3.33
CA ARG A 84 6.57 6.69 -2.73
C ARG A 84 7.12 7.38 -1.49
N GLU A 85 7.40 8.66 -1.62
CA GLU A 85 7.94 9.46 -0.52
C GLU A 85 6.92 9.60 0.61
N ALA A 86 5.64 9.74 0.25
CA ALA A 86 4.59 9.87 1.25
C ALA A 86 4.45 8.59 2.08
N ILE A 87 4.54 7.43 1.44
CA ILE A 87 4.48 6.15 2.14
C ILE A 87 5.64 6.03 3.11
N GLY A 88 6.85 6.37 2.65
CA GLY A 88 8.04 6.32 3.50
C GLY A 88 7.93 7.25 4.69
N ALA A 89 7.46 8.47 4.44
CA ALA A 89 7.30 9.45 5.51
C ALA A 89 6.26 9.00 6.54
N ALA A 90 5.17 8.40 6.07
CA ALA A 90 4.12 7.93 6.96
C ALA A 90 4.63 6.81 7.87
N MET A 91 5.39 5.88 7.31
CA MET A 91 5.93 4.78 8.10
C MET A 91 6.94 5.28 9.14
N LYS A 92 7.74 6.28 8.76
CA LYS A 92 8.68 6.86 9.70
C LYS A 92 7.96 7.59 10.83
N ALA A 93 6.87 8.28 10.51
CA ALA A 93 6.06 8.96 11.52
C ALA A 93 5.46 7.95 12.49
N ALA A 94 4.96 6.82 11.97
CA ALA A 94 4.41 5.78 12.82
C ALA A 94 5.49 5.18 13.72
N ALA A 95 6.69 4.96 13.17
CA ALA A 95 7.79 4.41 13.96
C ALA A 95 8.20 5.37 15.07
N ALA A 96 8.27 6.65 14.76
CA ALA A 96 8.62 7.66 15.76
C ALA A 96 7.58 7.71 16.87
N ARG A 97 6.30 7.69 16.50
CA ARG A 97 5.23 7.70 17.50
C ARG A 97 5.25 6.43 18.34
N GLY A 98 5.51 5.28 17.69
CA GLY A 98 5.63 4.01 18.40
C GLY A 98 6.74 4.03 19.44
N ARG A 99 7.88 4.66 19.07
CA ARG A 99 8.99 4.80 20.00
C ARG A 99 8.61 5.66 21.20
N GLU A 100 7.91 6.77 20.94
CA GLU A 100 7.45 7.64 22.02
C GLU A 100 6.54 6.89 22.98
N LEU A 101 5.59 6.16 22.43
CA LEU A 101 4.67 5.38 23.25
C LEU A 101 5.41 4.29 24.03
N GLY A 102 6.38 3.64 23.38
CA GLY A 102 7.18 2.64 24.03
C GLY A 102 7.98 3.19 25.20
N GLU A 103 8.52 4.38 25.03
CA GLU A 103 9.27 5.02 26.11
C GLU A 103 8.36 5.39 27.25
N GLU A 104 7.17 5.89 26.95
CA GLU A 104 6.21 6.24 28.00
C GLU A 104 5.80 5.02 28.79
N LEU A 105 5.52 3.92 28.10
CA LEU A 105 5.10 2.69 28.74
C LEU A 105 6.26 1.93 29.36
N GLY A 106 7.42 2.04 28.73
CA GLY A 106 8.59 1.31 29.17
C GLY A 106 9.16 1.81 30.49
N LYS A 107 8.73 2.95 30.92
CA LYS A 107 9.17 3.49 32.22
C LYS A 107 8.52 2.78 33.38
N ASP A 108 7.52 2.03 33.09
CA ASP A 108 6.88 1.20 34.14
C ASP A 108 7.78 0.02 34.55
#